data_791de5b216c8c6529846365fb207e8e7
#
_entry.id   791de5b216c8c6529846365fb207e8e7
#
_cell.length_a   1.000
_cell.length_b   1.000
_cell.length_c   1.000
_cell.angle_alpha   90.00
_cell.angle_beta   90.00
_cell.angle_gamma   90.00
#
_symmetry.space_group_name_H-M   'P 1'
#
loop_
_entity.id
_entity.type
_entity.pdbx_description
1 polymer ?
#
loop_
_entity_poly.entity_id
_entity_poly.type
_entity_poly.pdbx_seq_one_letter_code
_entity_poly.pdbx_strand_id
1 'polypeptide(L)'
;MQLNQSRVANILESLSIKSLNPMQEKGSQAILDKADTLLLAPTGSGKTLAFLLAVEALLDKDVNLVQCLILTPSRELAIQIEQVWKKMQTGFKVSCCYGGHDMQTEIQNLVEPPALLIGTPGRIADHFKRETLSLESIKCLVLDEFDKSLALGFEDEMGFVIGEIPHLSKRVLVSATASIAIPEFTGVRDLYVVDCMNREEEEGQLNLQLVLSATKDKVERLYQLLCYIGNESTIIFCNHRDAVERTSLLLTEKGIANAAFHGGMEQMQREQTLIQFRNGSVQFLVATDLAARGLDIPEIKHVIHYHLPSTQAEFTHRNGRTARMHASGSAYLLMHQEEPMPYYLRESFVPLELPAKLKPPKPAIFATIYINGGKKDKLNKVDIVGFFLQQGKLAKEDLGLIVVKDFNSFVAVKKTKVPAFLKLVEPLKIKGTKYKIVLAK
;
A
#
# COMPACT_ATOMS: atom_id res chain seq x y z
N MET A 1 6.94 -30.34 -4.95
CA MET A 1 5.81 -30.25 -3.98
C MET A 1 4.63 -29.63 -4.71
N GLN A 2 3.38 -30.10 -4.50
CA GLN A 2 2.22 -29.53 -5.18
C GLN A 2 1.33 -28.80 -4.19
N LEU A 3 0.68 -27.72 -4.64
CA LEU A 3 -0.33 -27.03 -3.84
C LEU A 3 -1.50 -27.98 -3.54
N ASN A 4 -1.91 -28.02 -2.28
CA ASN A 4 -3.10 -28.75 -1.88
C ASN A 4 -4.37 -28.02 -2.39
N GLN A 5 -5.03 -28.60 -3.39
CA GLN A 5 -6.17 -27.96 -4.07
C GLN A 5 -7.32 -27.59 -3.11
N SER A 6 -7.64 -28.44 -2.12
CA SER A 6 -8.71 -28.14 -1.17
C SER A 6 -8.34 -26.95 -0.27
N ARG A 7 -7.08 -26.85 0.11
CA ARG A 7 -6.57 -25.72 0.94
C ARG A 7 -6.54 -24.43 0.14
N VAL A 8 -6.11 -24.47 -1.12
CA VAL A 8 -6.18 -23.34 -2.04
C VAL A 8 -7.63 -22.86 -2.22
N ALA A 9 -8.58 -23.77 -2.42
CA ALA A 9 -10.00 -23.41 -2.55
C ALA A 9 -10.53 -22.68 -1.32
N ASN A 10 -10.23 -23.14 -0.11
CA ASN A 10 -10.61 -22.46 1.15
C ASN A 10 -10.00 -21.07 1.27
N ILE A 11 -8.73 -20.92 0.88
CA ILE A 11 -8.04 -19.61 0.88
C ILE A 11 -8.72 -18.65 -0.11
N LEU A 12 -9.01 -19.10 -1.32
CA LEU A 12 -9.67 -18.31 -2.35
C LEU A 12 -11.06 -17.85 -1.91
N GLU A 13 -11.84 -18.74 -1.28
CA GLU A 13 -13.14 -18.40 -0.69
C GLU A 13 -13.01 -17.31 0.38
N SER A 14 -12.05 -17.45 1.30
CA SER A 14 -11.81 -16.48 2.37
C SER A 14 -11.41 -15.08 1.85
N LEU A 15 -10.75 -15.06 0.68
CA LEU A 15 -10.34 -13.83 -0.02
C LEU A 15 -11.41 -13.32 -0.99
N SER A 16 -12.51 -14.04 -1.19
CA SER A 16 -13.55 -13.75 -2.19
C SER A 16 -13.01 -13.72 -3.63
N ILE A 17 -12.06 -14.61 -3.93
CA ILE A 17 -11.43 -14.77 -5.24
C ILE A 17 -12.02 -16.06 -5.87
N LYS A 18 -12.43 -15.98 -7.14
CA LYS A 18 -13.06 -17.12 -7.84
C LYS A 18 -12.05 -18.19 -8.25
N SER A 19 -10.92 -17.78 -8.79
CA SER A 19 -9.86 -18.67 -9.28
C SER A 19 -8.53 -17.94 -9.30
N LEU A 20 -7.44 -18.71 -9.29
CA LEU A 20 -6.10 -18.17 -9.54
C LEU A 20 -5.99 -17.76 -11.01
N ASN A 21 -5.20 -16.72 -11.26
CA ASN A 21 -4.80 -16.39 -12.62
C ASN A 21 -3.55 -17.21 -13.03
N PRO A 22 -3.23 -17.33 -14.34
CA PRO A 22 -2.11 -18.14 -14.82
C PRO A 22 -0.74 -17.75 -14.24
N MET A 23 -0.52 -16.46 -13.93
CA MET A 23 0.72 -16.02 -13.26
C MET A 23 0.78 -16.55 -11.83
N GLN A 24 -0.34 -16.52 -11.10
CA GLN A 24 -0.41 -17.01 -9.73
C GLN A 24 -0.18 -18.52 -9.66
N GLU A 25 -0.79 -19.28 -10.56
CA GLU A 25 -0.58 -20.73 -10.67
C GLU A 25 0.88 -21.07 -10.99
N LYS A 26 1.41 -20.49 -12.08
CA LYS A 26 2.80 -20.72 -12.51
C LYS A 26 3.81 -20.24 -11.46
N GLY A 27 3.59 -19.06 -10.86
CA GLY A 27 4.49 -18.48 -9.88
C GLY A 27 4.52 -19.29 -8.59
N SER A 28 3.38 -19.66 -8.03
CA SER A 28 3.32 -20.44 -6.80
C SER A 28 3.94 -21.83 -6.98
N GLN A 29 3.68 -22.50 -8.12
CA GLN A 29 4.27 -23.80 -8.39
C GLN A 29 5.79 -23.71 -8.58
N ALA A 30 6.29 -22.71 -9.31
CA ALA A 30 7.72 -22.51 -9.48
C ALA A 30 8.45 -22.27 -8.14
N ILE A 31 7.85 -21.49 -7.25
CA ILE A 31 8.40 -21.25 -5.91
C ILE A 31 8.47 -22.54 -5.10
N LEU A 32 7.50 -23.43 -5.22
CA LEU A 32 7.54 -24.74 -4.55
C LEU A 32 8.66 -25.62 -5.08
N ASP A 33 8.86 -25.67 -6.38
CA ASP A 33 9.75 -26.63 -7.06
C ASP A 33 11.20 -26.18 -7.12
N LYS A 34 11.47 -24.86 -7.08
CA LYS A 34 12.80 -24.29 -7.26
C LYS A 34 13.37 -23.70 -5.98
N ALA A 35 14.69 -23.75 -5.83
CA ALA A 35 15.38 -23.15 -4.69
C ALA A 35 15.38 -21.62 -4.78
N ASP A 36 15.74 -21.09 -5.94
CA ASP A 36 15.82 -19.66 -6.19
C ASP A 36 14.86 -19.29 -7.34
N THR A 37 13.91 -18.41 -7.09
CA THR A 37 12.89 -18.02 -8.06
C THR A 37 12.82 -16.50 -8.18
N LEU A 38 12.81 -15.98 -9.40
CA LEU A 38 12.46 -14.60 -9.70
C LEU A 38 11.08 -14.54 -10.35
N LEU A 39 10.13 -13.92 -9.68
CA LEU A 39 8.79 -13.70 -10.18
C LEU A 39 8.68 -12.28 -10.74
N LEU A 40 8.61 -12.17 -12.06
CA LEU A 40 8.43 -10.93 -12.80
C LEU A 40 6.99 -10.82 -13.27
N ALA A 41 6.26 -9.81 -12.80
CA ALA A 41 4.93 -9.51 -13.28
C ALA A 41 4.53 -8.05 -12.96
N PRO A 42 3.62 -7.43 -13.71
CA PRO A 42 3.18 -6.05 -13.51
C PRO A 42 2.66 -5.78 -12.09
N THR A 43 2.67 -4.51 -11.65
CA THR A 43 2.03 -4.11 -10.40
C THR A 43 0.53 -4.38 -10.48
N GLY A 44 -0.06 -4.95 -9.42
CA GLY A 44 -1.50 -5.27 -9.38
C GLY A 44 -1.87 -6.64 -9.96
N SER A 45 -0.93 -7.41 -10.52
CA SER A 45 -1.18 -8.76 -11.08
C SER A 45 -1.48 -9.84 -10.02
N GLY A 46 -1.35 -9.52 -8.72
CA GLY A 46 -1.59 -10.48 -7.64
C GLY A 46 -0.37 -11.32 -7.25
N LYS A 47 0.86 -10.84 -7.49
CA LYS A 47 2.12 -11.49 -7.08
C LYS A 47 2.13 -11.91 -5.61
N THR A 48 1.57 -11.05 -4.74
CA THR A 48 1.50 -11.31 -3.30
C THR A 48 0.77 -12.62 -2.99
N LEU A 49 -0.35 -12.89 -3.64
CA LEU A 49 -1.06 -14.15 -3.44
C LEU A 49 -0.25 -15.33 -3.96
N ALA A 50 0.43 -15.19 -5.09
CA ALA A 50 1.25 -16.27 -5.67
C ALA A 50 2.33 -16.76 -4.69
N PHE A 51 3.13 -15.85 -4.12
CA PHE A 51 4.16 -16.27 -3.17
C PHE A 51 3.59 -16.65 -1.80
N LEU A 52 2.52 -16.04 -1.32
CA LEU A 52 1.92 -16.41 -0.04
C LEU A 52 1.31 -17.82 -0.06
N LEU A 53 0.71 -18.26 -1.17
CA LEU A 53 0.24 -19.63 -1.35
C LEU A 53 1.40 -20.64 -1.27
N ALA A 54 2.52 -20.33 -1.91
CA ALA A 54 3.71 -21.17 -1.84
C ALA A 54 4.32 -21.18 -0.43
N VAL A 55 4.44 -20.03 0.21
CA VAL A 55 4.92 -19.92 1.59
C VAL A 55 4.04 -20.73 2.53
N GLU A 56 2.73 -20.62 2.42
CA GLU A 56 1.78 -21.38 3.24
C GLU A 56 1.98 -22.89 3.12
N ALA A 57 2.22 -23.39 1.90
CA ALA A 57 2.46 -24.80 1.65
C ALA A 57 3.84 -25.29 2.17
N LEU A 58 4.79 -24.40 2.38
CA LEU A 58 6.13 -24.70 2.89
C LEU A 58 6.22 -24.70 4.42
N LEU A 59 5.25 -24.08 5.12
CA LEU A 59 5.26 -24.01 6.57
C LEU A 59 4.84 -25.32 7.22
N ASP A 60 5.54 -25.67 8.28
CA ASP A 60 5.28 -26.85 9.12
C ASP A 60 4.60 -26.42 10.44
N LYS A 61 3.49 -27.09 10.77
CA LYS A 61 2.71 -26.82 11.99
C LYS A 61 3.40 -27.29 13.27
N ASP A 62 4.32 -28.23 13.15
CA ASP A 62 5.03 -28.81 14.29
C ASP A 62 6.27 -27.99 14.68
N VAL A 63 6.65 -27.01 13.84
CA VAL A 63 7.76 -26.08 14.08
C VAL A 63 7.25 -24.76 14.65
N ASN A 64 7.52 -24.52 15.92
CA ASN A 64 7.08 -23.33 16.66
C ASN A 64 8.16 -22.23 16.68
N LEU A 65 8.74 -21.93 15.52
CA LEU A 65 9.77 -20.93 15.27
C LEU A 65 9.48 -20.20 13.94
N VAL A 66 10.21 -19.12 13.67
CA VAL A 66 10.13 -18.43 12.39
C VAL A 66 10.68 -19.32 11.27
N GLN A 67 9.86 -19.63 10.27
CA GLN A 67 10.22 -20.53 9.16
C GLN A 67 10.37 -19.80 7.84
N CYS A 68 9.66 -18.68 7.68
CA CYS A 68 9.75 -17.82 6.48
C CYS A 68 9.87 -16.36 6.89
N LEU A 69 10.77 -15.65 6.21
CA LEU A 69 10.96 -14.22 6.32
C LEU A 69 10.56 -13.54 5.00
N ILE A 70 9.78 -12.46 5.08
CA ILE A 70 9.46 -11.60 3.93
C ILE A 70 10.04 -10.22 4.20
N LEU A 71 10.91 -9.72 3.32
CA LEU A 71 11.43 -8.36 3.35
C LEU A 71 10.70 -7.50 2.32
N THR A 72 10.32 -6.30 2.72
CA THR A 72 9.62 -5.32 1.87
C THR A 72 10.23 -3.94 2.01
N PRO A 73 10.25 -3.11 0.95
CA PRO A 73 10.87 -1.79 1.00
C PRO A 73 10.10 -0.77 1.86
N SER A 74 8.86 -1.05 2.22
CA SER A 74 8.02 -0.09 2.95
C SER A 74 7.17 -0.75 4.02
N ARG A 75 6.86 0.03 5.06
CA ARG A 75 5.99 -0.35 6.17
C ARG A 75 4.58 -0.70 5.70
N GLU A 76 4.08 0.10 4.77
CA GLU A 76 2.73 -0.04 4.22
C GLU A 76 2.58 -1.37 3.48
N LEU A 77 3.58 -1.76 2.69
CA LEU A 77 3.58 -3.04 1.99
C LEU A 77 3.67 -4.22 2.98
N ALA A 78 4.50 -4.10 4.02
CA ALA A 78 4.58 -5.11 5.08
C ALA A 78 3.22 -5.33 5.75
N ILE A 79 2.54 -4.25 6.13
CA ILE A 79 1.20 -4.30 6.72
C ILE A 79 0.17 -4.90 5.74
N GLN A 80 0.27 -4.56 4.47
CA GLN A 80 -0.63 -5.08 3.44
C GLN A 80 -0.48 -6.60 3.29
N ILE A 81 0.75 -7.11 3.21
CA ILE A 81 1.03 -8.55 3.12
C ILE A 81 0.50 -9.27 4.37
N GLU A 82 0.75 -8.71 5.56
CA GLU A 82 0.22 -9.25 6.81
C GLU A 82 -1.32 -9.34 6.80
N GLN A 83 -2.00 -8.32 6.28
CA GLN A 83 -3.46 -8.31 6.17
C GLN A 83 -3.98 -9.37 5.19
N VAL A 84 -3.29 -9.57 4.06
CA VAL A 84 -3.63 -10.65 3.11
C VAL A 84 -3.46 -12.00 3.80
N TRP A 85 -2.33 -12.25 4.46
CA TRP A 85 -2.08 -13.49 5.19
C TRP A 85 -3.15 -13.78 6.24
N LYS A 86 -3.52 -12.79 7.05
CA LYS A 86 -4.58 -12.92 8.05
C LYS A 86 -5.94 -13.28 7.44
N LYS A 87 -6.25 -12.72 6.27
CA LYS A 87 -7.48 -13.04 5.53
C LYS A 87 -7.46 -14.44 4.93
N MET A 88 -6.29 -14.99 4.59
CA MET A 88 -6.16 -16.35 4.09
C MET A 88 -6.54 -17.43 5.12
N GLN A 89 -6.62 -17.07 6.40
CA GLN A 89 -7.03 -17.98 7.50
C GLN A 89 -6.19 -19.27 7.54
N THR A 90 -4.89 -19.14 7.33
CA THR A 90 -3.95 -20.27 7.24
C THR A 90 -3.79 -21.08 8.53
N GLY A 91 -4.12 -20.47 9.66
CA GLY A 91 -3.87 -21.02 11.00
C GLY A 91 -2.45 -20.79 11.52
N PHE A 92 -1.52 -20.29 10.70
CA PHE A 92 -0.17 -19.93 11.14
C PHE A 92 -0.12 -18.48 11.65
N LYS A 93 0.59 -18.29 12.76
CA LYS A 93 0.85 -16.97 13.32
C LYS A 93 1.74 -16.17 12.37
N VAL A 94 1.42 -14.90 12.17
CA VAL A 94 2.20 -13.90 11.44
C VAL A 94 2.51 -12.72 12.34
N SER A 95 3.70 -12.15 12.23
CA SER A 95 4.09 -10.89 12.86
C SER A 95 4.73 -9.97 11.84
N CYS A 96 4.56 -8.66 12.05
CA CYS A 96 5.09 -7.64 11.17
C CYS A 96 5.96 -6.67 11.97
N CYS A 97 7.24 -6.49 11.56
CA CYS A 97 8.23 -5.63 12.20
C CYS A 97 8.71 -4.55 11.23
N TYR A 98 8.49 -3.27 11.58
CA TYR A 98 8.89 -2.13 10.75
C TYR A 98 9.20 -0.90 11.60
N GLY A 99 10.03 -0.01 11.09
CA GLY A 99 10.44 1.20 11.82
C GLY A 99 9.24 2.12 12.14
N GLY A 100 9.32 2.85 13.25
CA GLY A 100 8.26 3.73 13.76
C GLY A 100 7.30 3.09 14.75
N HIS A 101 7.49 1.80 15.06
CA HIS A 101 6.90 1.13 16.21
C HIS A 101 7.91 1.06 17.36
N ASP A 102 7.38 0.93 18.57
CA ASP A 102 8.21 0.68 19.75
C ASP A 102 8.84 -0.72 19.68
N MET A 103 10.15 -0.78 19.79
CA MET A 103 10.92 -2.02 19.73
C MET A 103 10.53 -3.00 20.84
N GLN A 104 10.27 -2.52 22.05
CA GLN A 104 9.91 -3.39 23.17
C GLN A 104 8.56 -4.10 22.92
N THR A 105 7.62 -3.40 22.33
CA THR A 105 6.34 -3.99 21.92
C THR A 105 6.53 -5.08 20.86
N GLU A 106 7.42 -4.88 19.88
CA GLU A 106 7.73 -5.89 18.87
C GLU A 106 8.41 -7.11 19.50
N ILE A 107 9.39 -6.90 20.38
CA ILE A 107 10.05 -8.00 21.13
C ILE A 107 9.02 -8.82 21.92
N GLN A 108 8.11 -8.18 22.65
CA GLN A 108 7.05 -8.87 23.38
C GLN A 108 6.14 -9.71 22.45
N ASN A 109 5.82 -9.20 21.26
CA ASN A 109 5.02 -9.94 20.28
C ASN A 109 5.76 -11.14 19.69
N LEU A 110 7.10 -11.14 19.70
CA LEU A 110 7.97 -12.20 19.21
C LEU A 110 8.29 -13.27 20.28
N VAL A 111 7.94 -13.07 21.55
CA VAL A 111 8.10 -14.09 22.63
C VAL A 111 7.44 -15.42 22.24
N GLU A 112 6.26 -15.34 21.63
CA GLU A 112 5.69 -16.48 20.92
C GLU A 112 6.03 -16.32 19.44
N PRO A 113 6.98 -17.06 18.88
CA PRO A 113 7.44 -16.86 17.51
C PRO A 113 6.31 -17.03 16.48
N PRO A 114 6.23 -16.16 15.45
CA PRO A 114 5.37 -16.41 14.32
C PRO A 114 6.01 -17.43 13.37
N ALA A 115 5.23 -18.20 12.63
CA ALA A 115 5.76 -19.04 11.55
C ALA A 115 6.21 -18.17 10.34
N LEU A 116 5.52 -17.04 10.11
CA LEU A 116 5.83 -16.05 9.10
C LEU A 116 6.17 -14.70 9.72
N LEU A 117 7.39 -14.22 9.47
CA LEU A 117 7.83 -12.88 9.84
C LEU A 117 7.90 -11.98 8.62
N ILE A 118 7.30 -10.80 8.68
CA ILE A 118 7.31 -9.81 7.61
C ILE A 118 7.96 -8.54 8.15
N GLY A 119 8.80 -7.87 7.36
CA GLY A 119 9.36 -6.61 7.83
C GLY A 119 10.10 -5.79 6.79
N THR A 120 10.54 -4.61 7.23
CA THR A 120 11.45 -3.77 6.44
C THR A 120 12.90 -4.13 6.76
N PRO A 121 13.83 -4.07 5.76
CA PRO A 121 15.21 -4.54 5.93
C PRO A 121 15.90 -4.00 7.18
N GLY A 122 15.90 -2.68 7.38
CA GLY A 122 16.57 -2.06 8.54
C GLY A 122 16.00 -2.50 9.90
N ARG A 123 14.67 -2.72 10.01
CA ARG A 123 14.07 -3.16 11.28
C ARG A 123 14.34 -4.64 11.55
N ILE A 124 14.33 -5.48 10.53
CA ILE A 124 14.70 -6.89 10.68
C ILE A 124 16.18 -7.02 11.02
N ALA A 125 17.06 -6.23 10.38
CA ALA A 125 18.47 -6.18 10.75
C ALA A 125 18.68 -5.76 12.21
N ASP A 126 17.90 -4.82 12.75
CA ASP A 126 17.96 -4.41 14.17
C ASP A 126 17.51 -5.55 15.11
N HIS A 127 16.45 -6.31 14.76
CA HIS A 127 16.05 -7.51 15.51
C HIS A 127 17.13 -8.60 15.49
N PHE A 128 17.78 -8.83 14.34
CA PHE A 128 18.86 -9.82 14.23
C PHE A 128 20.08 -9.42 15.07
N LYS A 129 20.52 -8.15 15.00
CA LYS A 129 21.62 -7.62 15.82
C LYS A 129 21.34 -7.70 17.33
N ARG A 130 20.07 -7.68 17.73
CA ARG A 130 19.63 -7.79 19.14
C ARG A 130 19.34 -9.24 19.56
N GLU A 131 19.46 -10.19 18.66
CA GLU A 131 19.17 -11.62 18.92
C GLU A 131 17.77 -11.84 19.53
N THR A 132 16.76 -11.11 19.04
CA THR A 132 15.40 -11.15 19.62
C THR A 132 14.57 -12.34 19.13
N LEU A 133 15.08 -13.13 18.20
CA LEU A 133 14.42 -14.32 17.64
C LEU A 133 15.46 -15.35 17.18
N SER A 134 15.08 -16.62 17.15
CA SER A 134 15.92 -17.69 16.59
C SER A 134 15.84 -17.69 15.07
N LEU A 135 17.00 -17.82 14.39
CA LEU A 135 17.13 -17.88 12.94
C LEU A 135 17.24 -19.30 12.39
N GLU A 136 17.35 -20.31 13.27
CA GLU A 136 17.65 -21.71 12.93
C GLU A 136 16.61 -22.38 12.03
N SER A 137 15.35 -21.96 12.10
CA SER A 137 14.27 -22.58 11.33
C SER A 137 13.88 -21.78 10.10
N ILE A 138 14.53 -20.66 9.81
CA ILE A 138 14.26 -19.84 8.63
C ILE A 138 14.85 -20.53 7.40
N LYS A 139 13.99 -21.14 6.58
CA LYS A 139 14.37 -21.84 5.35
C LYS A 139 13.98 -21.11 4.08
N CYS A 140 13.02 -20.19 4.17
CA CYS A 140 12.47 -19.45 3.03
C CYS A 140 12.60 -17.95 3.26
N LEU A 141 13.11 -17.25 2.26
CA LEU A 141 13.18 -15.78 2.20
C LEU A 141 12.44 -15.28 0.95
N VAL A 142 11.57 -14.30 1.14
CA VAL A 142 10.93 -13.56 0.05
C VAL A 142 11.39 -12.11 0.09
N LEU A 143 11.88 -11.61 -1.04
CA LEU A 143 12.22 -10.20 -1.25
C LEU A 143 11.16 -9.58 -2.15
N ASP A 144 10.11 -9.00 -1.57
CA ASP A 144 9.04 -8.37 -2.35
C ASP A 144 9.41 -6.94 -2.73
N GLU A 145 9.03 -6.53 -3.95
CA GLU A 145 9.45 -5.29 -4.58
C GLU A 145 10.99 -5.12 -4.50
N PHE A 146 11.71 -6.19 -4.86
CA PHE A 146 13.17 -6.27 -4.73
C PHE A 146 13.91 -5.14 -5.46
N ASP A 147 13.48 -4.81 -6.69
CA ASP A 147 13.95 -3.68 -7.48
C ASP A 147 13.92 -2.35 -6.71
N LYS A 148 12.87 -2.16 -5.92
CA LYS A 148 12.71 -0.95 -5.12
C LYS A 148 13.54 -0.97 -3.85
N SER A 149 13.71 -2.13 -3.24
CA SER A 149 14.61 -2.29 -2.10
C SER A 149 16.03 -1.89 -2.46
N LEU A 150 16.52 -2.29 -3.64
CA LEU A 150 17.81 -1.87 -4.19
C LEU A 150 17.85 -0.36 -4.47
N ALA A 151 16.85 0.16 -5.16
CA ALA A 151 16.75 1.59 -5.46
C ALA A 151 16.72 2.51 -4.23
N LEU A 152 16.33 1.98 -3.06
CA LEU A 152 16.29 2.68 -1.78
C LEU A 152 17.58 2.53 -0.97
N GLY A 153 18.56 1.76 -1.46
CA GLY A 153 19.83 1.54 -0.81
C GLY A 153 19.78 0.58 0.37
N PHE A 154 18.85 -0.38 0.40
CA PHE A 154 18.77 -1.40 1.45
C PHE A 154 19.68 -2.61 1.20
N GLU A 155 20.69 -2.46 0.35
CA GLU A 155 21.62 -3.55 -0.01
C GLU A 155 22.37 -4.08 1.22
N ASP A 156 22.92 -3.19 2.03
CA ASP A 156 23.69 -3.56 3.22
C ASP A 156 22.82 -4.29 4.26
N GLU A 157 21.62 -3.79 4.56
CA GLU A 157 20.72 -4.41 5.51
C GLU A 157 20.20 -5.76 5.00
N MET A 158 19.86 -5.87 3.72
CA MET A 158 19.43 -7.14 3.12
C MET A 158 20.60 -8.14 3.12
N GLY A 159 21.80 -7.71 2.74
CA GLY A 159 22.99 -8.55 2.74
C GLY A 159 23.31 -9.08 4.13
N PHE A 160 23.27 -8.22 5.15
CA PHE A 160 23.43 -8.61 6.55
C PHE A 160 22.38 -9.66 6.95
N VAL A 161 21.10 -9.38 6.74
CA VAL A 161 20.01 -10.30 7.12
C VAL A 161 20.15 -11.65 6.43
N ILE A 162 20.49 -11.69 5.14
CA ILE A 162 20.67 -12.95 4.40
C ILE A 162 21.88 -13.72 4.92
N GLY A 163 22.97 -13.03 5.24
CA GLY A 163 24.20 -13.64 5.76
C GLY A 163 24.04 -14.30 7.13
N GLU A 164 23.13 -13.77 7.96
CA GLU A 164 22.88 -14.30 9.31
C GLU A 164 21.96 -15.54 9.32
N ILE A 165 21.25 -15.87 8.23
CA ILE A 165 20.33 -17.02 8.20
C ILE A 165 21.09 -18.31 7.86
N PRO A 166 21.29 -19.24 8.82
CA PRO A 166 22.21 -20.37 8.63
C PRO A 166 21.68 -21.43 7.65
N HIS A 167 20.39 -21.60 7.56
CA HIS A 167 19.75 -22.73 6.83
C HIS A 167 18.85 -22.25 5.68
N LEU A 168 19.13 -21.07 5.13
CA LEU A 168 18.36 -20.52 4.02
C LEU A 168 18.52 -21.39 2.77
N SER A 169 17.46 -22.07 2.37
CA SER A 169 17.44 -23.00 1.24
C SER A 169 16.55 -22.55 0.08
N LYS A 170 15.71 -21.53 0.30
CA LYS A 170 14.77 -21.05 -0.71
C LYS A 170 14.74 -19.51 -0.72
N ARG A 171 14.93 -18.93 -1.91
CA ARG A 171 14.90 -17.48 -2.14
C ARG A 171 13.89 -17.15 -3.23
N VAL A 172 13.01 -16.23 -2.93
CA VAL A 172 11.98 -15.74 -3.85
C VAL A 172 12.15 -14.24 -4.02
N LEU A 173 12.58 -13.83 -5.19
CA LEU A 173 12.68 -12.43 -5.57
C LEU A 173 11.43 -12.06 -6.36
N VAL A 174 10.79 -10.97 -6.00
CA VAL A 174 9.54 -10.49 -6.64
C VAL A 174 9.76 -9.07 -7.14
N SER A 175 9.51 -8.85 -8.43
CA SER A 175 9.71 -7.55 -9.04
C SER A 175 8.65 -7.23 -10.11
N ALA A 176 8.46 -5.93 -10.34
CA ALA A 176 7.69 -5.41 -11.46
C ALA A 176 8.58 -4.85 -12.58
N THR A 177 9.90 -5.03 -12.51
CA THR A 177 10.88 -4.53 -13.46
C THR A 177 11.71 -5.68 -14.01
N ALA A 178 11.73 -5.87 -15.33
CA ALA A 178 12.41 -7.00 -15.97
C ALA A 178 13.96 -6.88 -15.93
N SER A 179 14.51 -5.67 -15.96
CA SER A 179 15.95 -5.43 -16.04
C SER A 179 16.56 -5.21 -14.65
N ILE A 180 16.61 -6.24 -13.79
CA ILE A 180 17.24 -6.17 -12.49
C ILE A 180 18.52 -6.99 -12.52
N ALA A 181 19.65 -6.35 -12.23
CA ALA A 181 20.85 -7.05 -11.82
C ALA A 181 20.61 -7.66 -10.42
N ILE A 182 20.85 -8.96 -10.26
CA ILE A 182 20.73 -9.62 -8.96
C ILE A 182 22.10 -9.58 -8.31
N PRO A 183 22.28 -8.81 -7.21
CA PRO A 183 23.56 -8.69 -6.52
C PRO A 183 23.98 -10.01 -5.87
N GLU A 184 25.28 -10.22 -5.73
CA GLU A 184 25.88 -11.43 -5.14
C GLU A 184 25.43 -11.66 -3.68
N PHE A 185 25.17 -10.61 -2.92
CA PHE A 185 24.75 -10.73 -1.53
C PHE A 185 23.45 -11.52 -1.35
N THR A 186 22.62 -11.63 -2.41
CA THR A 186 21.38 -12.42 -2.37
C THR A 186 21.63 -13.91 -2.19
N GLY A 187 22.83 -14.37 -2.51
CA GLY A 187 23.23 -15.78 -2.46
C GLY A 187 22.47 -16.68 -3.44
N VAL A 188 21.82 -16.10 -4.46
CA VAL A 188 21.15 -16.82 -5.54
C VAL A 188 22.19 -17.55 -6.39
N ARG A 189 21.95 -18.85 -6.69
CA ARG A 189 22.88 -19.68 -7.45
C ARG A 189 22.29 -20.19 -8.77
N ASP A 190 21.09 -20.73 -8.74
CA ASP A 190 20.38 -21.28 -9.93
C ASP A 190 19.00 -20.64 -10.02
N LEU A 191 18.98 -19.45 -10.62
CA LEU A 191 17.79 -18.62 -10.70
C LEU A 191 16.78 -19.14 -11.73
N TYR A 192 15.62 -19.55 -11.28
CA TYR A 192 14.49 -19.82 -12.15
C TYR A 192 13.63 -18.56 -12.32
N VAL A 193 13.48 -18.09 -13.56
CA VAL A 193 12.71 -16.88 -13.86
C VAL A 193 11.30 -17.25 -14.34
N VAL A 194 10.32 -16.76 -13.61
CA VAL A 194 8.91 -16.76 -14.02
C VAL A 194 8.60 -15.38 -14.57
N ASP A 195 8.74 -15.23 -15.89
CA ASP A 195 8.45 -13.96 -16.55
C ASP A 195 7.01 -13.94 -17.04
N CYS A 196 6.23 -13.02 -16.50
CA CYS A 196 4.85 -12.73 -16.85
C CYS A 196 4.66 -11.23 -17.16
N MET A 197 5.72 -10.55 -17.63
CA MET A 197 5.67 -9.14 -17.98
C MET A 197 4.90 -8.88 -19.28
N ASN A 198 4.99 -9.80 -20.25
CA ASN A 198 4.35 -9.69 -21.55
C ASN A 198 2.96 -10.34 -21.49
N ARG A 199 1.95 -9.60 -21.12
CA ARG A 199 0.56 -9.94 -21.35
C ARG A 199 -0.04 -8.90 -22.27
N GLU A 200 -0.21 -9.25 -23.54
CA GLU A 200 -1.02 -8.49 -24.51
C GLU A 200 -2.53 -8.54 -24.19
N GLU A 201 -2.94 -9.34 -23.19
CA GLU A 201 -4.34 -9.52 -22.82
C GLU A 201 -4.58 -8.96 -21.42
N GLU A 202 -5.41 -7.91 -21.34
CA GLU A 202 -5.99 -7.28 -20.14
C GLU A 202 -5.19 -6.15 -19.43
N GLU A 203 -4.40 -5.37 -20.15
CA GLU A 203 -4.05 -4.04 -19.62
C GLU A 203 -5.31 -3.18 -19.57
N GLY A 204 -5.73 -2.78 -18.36
CA GLY A 204 -6.74 -1.76 -18.21
C GLY A 204 -6.35 -0.54 -19.06
N GLN A 205 -7.29 0.03 -19.80
CA GLN A 205 -7.01 1.10 -20.77
C GLN A 205 -6.51 2.34 -20.03
N LEU A 206 -5.17 2.53 -19.98
CA LEU A 206 -4.57 3.74 -19.43
C LEU A 206 -4.68 4.87 -20.46
N ASN A 207 -5.50 5.87 -20.17
CA ASN A 207 -5.58 7.07 -20.99
C ASN A 207 -4.52 8.09 -20.53
N LEU A 208 -3.40 8.16 -21.27
CA LEU A 208 -2.31 9.08 -20.98
C LEU A 208 -2.51 10.41 -21.70
N GLN A 209 -2.53 11.52 -20.97
CA GLN A 209 -2.82 12.85 -21.50
C GLN A 209 -1.74 13.86 -21.09
N LEU A 210 -1.35 14.73 -22.03
CA LEU A 210 -0.41 15.83 -21.78
C LEU A 210 -1.18 17.11 -21.42
N VAL A 211 -0.77 17.74 -20.32
CA VAL A 211 -1.31 19.04 -19.87
C VAL A 211 -0.18 20.07 -19.83
N LEU A 212 -0.23 21.09 -20.66
CA LEU A 212 0.80 22.11 -20.73
C LEU A 212 0.49 23.29 -19.81
N SER A 213 1.51 23.71 -19.04
CA SER A 213 1.52 24.93 -18.24
C SER A 213 2.33 26.02 -18.94
N ALA A 214 1.80 27.22 -19.01
CA ALA A 214 2.50 28.39 -19.53
C ALA A 214 3.57 28.92 -18.57
N THR A 215 3.51 28.53 -17.28
CA THR A 215 4.45 29.00 -16.26
C THR A 215 5.19 27.80 -15.63
N LYS A 216 6.44 28.04 -15.20
CA LYS A 216 7.26 27.03 -14.50
C LYS A 216 6.61 26.60 -13.18
N ASP A 217 5.92 27.50 -12.49
CA ASP A 217 5.05 27.14 -11.36
C ASP A 217 3.72 26.60 -11.90
N LYS A 218 3.60 25.30 -11.92
CA LYS A 218 2.48 24.58 -12.53
C LYS A 218 1.22 24.51 -11.64
N VAL A 219 1.20 25.15 -10.45
CA VAL A 219 0.10 25.00 -9.46
C VAL A 219 -1.23 25.52 -10.01
N GLU A 220 -1.23 26.64 -10.76
CA GLU A 220 -2.45 27.14 -11.36
C GLU A 220 -3.05 26.15 -12.39
N ARG A 221 -2.18 25.57 -13.20
CA ARG A 221 -2.60 24.57 -14.19
C ARG A 221 -3.04 23.26 -13.52
N LEU A 222 -2.39 22.88 -12.42
CA LEU A 222 -2.84 21.76 -11.58
C LEU A 222 -4.23 22.03 -11.02
N TYR A 223 -4.49 23.22 -10.48
CA TYR A 223 -5.80 23.60 -9.97
C TYR A 223 -6.89 23.47 -11.06
N GLN A 224 -6.63 23.99 -12.26
CA GLN A 224 -7.56 23.86 -13.41
C GLN A 224 -7.80 22.39 -13.76
N LEU A 225 -6.75 21.57 -13.77
CA LEU A 225 -6.88 20.13 -14.03
C LEU A 225 -7.72 19.43 -12.96
N LEU A 226 -7.55 19.76 -11.68
CA LEU A 226 -8.37 19.21 -10.59
C LEU A 226 -9.84 19.65 -10.71
N CYS A 227 -10.09 20.89 -11.14
CA CYS A 227 -11.44 21.36 -11.45
C CYS A 227 -12.05 20.60 -12.65
N TYR A 228 -11.26 20.23 -13.64
CA TYR A 228 -11.69 19.43 -14.79
C TYR A 228 -12.00 17.99 -14.40
N ILE A 229 -11.14 17.36 -13.60
CA ILE A 229 -11.31 15.98 -13.08
C ILE A 229 -12.54 15.91 -12.15
N GLY A 230 -12.78 16.95 -11.37
CA GLY A 230 -13.89 16.99 -10.42
C GLY A 230 -13.60 16.17 -9.14
N ASN A 231 -14.55 15.32 -8.74
CA ASN A 231 -14.52 14.65 -7.42
C ASN A 231 -13.92 13.23 -7.46
N GLU A 232 -13.19 12.89 -8.50
CA GLU A 232 -12.63 11.56 -8.67
C GLU A 232 -11.34 11.38 -7.84
N SER A 233 -11.12 10.15 -7.33
CA SER A 233 -9.92 9.82 -6.54
C SER A 233 -8.65 10.03 -7.36
N THR A 234 -7.76 10.90 -6.89
CA THR A 234 -6.58 11.33 -7.64
C THR A 234 -5.33 11.31 -6.77
N ILE A 235 -4.24 10.75 -7.29
CA ILE A 235 -2.89 10.92 -6.72
C ILE A 235 -2.10 11.91 -7.58
N ILE A 236 -1.46 12.87 -6.90
CA ILE A 236 -0.60 13.88 -7.49
C ILE A 236 0.84 13.59 -7.07
N PHE A 237 1.67 13.19 -8.02
CA PHE A 237 3.05 12.80 -7.72
C PHE A 237 4.02 13.98 -7.80
N CYS A 238 4.77 14.19 -6.71
CA CYS A 238 5.92 15.08 -6.60
C CYS A 238 7.19 14.29 -6.30
N ASN A 239 8.35 14.73 -6.82
CA ASN A 239 9.61 14.01 -6.65
C ASN A 239 10.22 14.16 -5.24
N HIS A 240 9.92 15.27 -4.54
CA HIS A 240 10.49 15.60 -3.24
C HIS A 240 9.41 15.93 -2.20
N ARG A 241 9.70 15.67 -0.91
CA ARG A 241 8.78 15.94 0.20
C ARG A 241 8.40 17.41 0.31
N ASP A 242 9.37 18.32 0.14
CA ASP A 242 9.13 19.77 0.25
C ASP A 242 8.19 20.25 -0.86
N ALA A 243 8.27 19.64 -2.05
CA ALA A 243 7.33 19.90 -3.13
C ALA A 243 5.93 19.35 -2.83
N VAL A 244 5.82 18.22 -2.13
CA VAL A 244 4.52 17.69 -1.65
C VAL A 244 3.88 18.69 -0.69
N GLU A 245 4.61 19.13 0.34
CA GLU A 245 4.11 20.06 1.36
C GLU A 245 3.69 21.39 0.72
N ARG A 246 4.56 21.98 -0.12
CA ARG A 246 4.29 23.21 -0.86
C ARG A 246 3.04 23.08 -1.75
N THR A 247 2.96 22.04 -2.56
CA THR A 247 1.84 21.84 -3.47
C THR A 247 0.54 21.64 -2.71
N SER A 248 0.56 20.83 -1.64
CA SER A 248 -0.59 20.61 -0.75
C SER A 248 -1.08 21.91 -0.11
N LEU A 249 -0.18 22.73 0.40
CA LEU A 249 -0.51 24.03 0.99
C LEU A 249 -1.17 24.97 -0.03
N LEU A 250 -0.56 25.14 -1.20
CA LEU A 250 -1.09 26.01 -2.26
C LEU A 250 -2.46 25.55 -2.80
N LEU A 251 -2.70 24.25 -2.88
CA LEU A 251 -4.02 23.71 -3.23
C LEU A 251 -5.05 24.01 -2.13
N THR A 252 -4.66 23.92 -0.86
CA THR A 252 -5.51 24.25 0.29
C THR A 252 -5.89 25.73 0.28
N GLU A 253 -4.94 26.64 0.01
CA GLU A 253 -5.19 28.07 -0.15
C GLU A 253 -6.17 28.40 -1.30
N LYS A 254 -6.17 27.56 -2.35
CA LYS A 254 -7.15 27.62 -3.45
C LYS A 254 -8.49 26.95 -3.14
N GLY A 255 -8.70 26.46 -1.90
CA GLY A 255 -9.94 25.83 -1.46
C GLY A 255 -10.08 24.37 -1.90
N ILE A 256 -9.02 23.71 -2.36
CA ILE A 256 -9.01 22.29 -2.70
C ILE A 256 -8.67 21.46 -1.47
N ALA A 257 -9.61 20.67 -0.99
CA ALA A 257 -9.36 19.71 0.10
C ALA A 257 -8.45 18.59 -0.41
N ASN A 258 -7.25 18.52 0.13
CA ASN A 258 -6.23 17.54 -0.22
C ASN A 258 -5.46 17.09 1.02
N ALA A 259 -4.62 16.06 0.89
CA ALA A 259 -3.71 15.65 1.95
C ALA A 259 -2.30 15.38 1.38
N ALA A 260 -1.29 15.78 2.14
CA ALA A 260 0.10 15.44 1.87
C ALA A 260 0.42 14.02 2.33
N PHE A 261 1.28 13.31 1.58
CA PHE A 261 1.72 11.97 1.93
C PHE A 261 3.17 11.72 1.50
N HIS A 262 4.09 11.66 2.47
CA HIS A 262 5.52 11.48 2.22
C HIS A 262 6.24 10.82 3.40
N GLY A 263 7.47 10.37 3.18
CA GLY A 263 8.25 9.62 4.16
C GLY A 263 8.67 10.40 5.42
N GLY A 264 8.61 11.75 5.40
CA GLY A 264 8.91 12.58 6.56
C GLY A 264 7.79 12.70 7.59
N MET A 265 6.58 12.18 7.28
CA MET A 265 5.45 12.19 8.21
C MET A 265 5.60 11.11 9.27
N GLU A 266 5.04 11.38 10.47
CA GLU A 266 4.90 10.35 11.50
C GLU A 266 4.00 9.22 11.04
N GLN A 267 4.26 7.99 11.50
CA GLN A 267 3.54 6.80 11.07
C GLN A 267 2.03 6.90 11.30
N MET A 268 1.62 7.44 12.45
CA MET A 268 0.20 7.62 12.77
C MET A 268 -0.49 8.59 11.80
N GLN A 269 0.18 9.67 11.41
CA GLN A 269 -0.33 10.63 10.43
C GLN A 269 -0.47 9.98 9.04
N ARG A 270 0.55 9.20 8.61
CA ARG A 270 0.50 8.46 7.34
C ARG A 270 -0.68 7.52 7.28
N GLU A 271 -0.87 6.72 8.32
CA GLU A 271 -2.01 5.78 8.41
C GLU A 271 -3.35 6.49 8.38
N GLN A 272 -3.47 7.58 9.12
CA GLN A 272 -4.69 8.41 9.14
C GLN A 272 -5.00 9.00 7.76
N THR A 273 -4.00 9.59 7.11
CA THR A 273 -4.12 10.16 5.75
C THR A 273 -4.62 9.11 4.75
N LEU A 274 -4.06 7.90 4.79
CA LEU A 274 -4.51 6.81 3.91
C LEU A 274 -5.94 6.38 4.20
N ILE A 275 -6.33 6.31 5.47
CA ILE A 275 -7.72 5.99 5.85
C ILE A 275 -8.66 7.08 5.35
N GLN A 276 -8.30 8.36 5.47
CA GLN A 276 -9.09 9.48 4.96
C GLN A 276 -9.24 9.45 3.44
N PHE A 277 -8.18 9.09 2.72
CA PHE A 277 -8.23 8.93 1.28
C PHE A 277 -9.09 7.71 0.87
N ARG A 278 -8.89 6.57 1.52
CA ARG A 278 -9.66 5.33 1.25
C ARG A 278 -11.15 5.46 1.53
N ASN A 279 -11.54 6.26 2.51
CA ASN A 279 -12.95 6.43 2.90
C ASN A 279 -13.62 7.63 2.22
N GLY A 280 -12.93 8.30 1.30
CA GLY A 280 -13.45 9.42 0.53
C GLY A 280 -13.61 10.73 1.29
N SER A 281 -13.00 10.86 2.49
CA SER A 281 -12.95 12.14 3.22
C SER A 281 -11.96 13.12 2.61
N VAL A 282 -10.96 12.59 1.90
CA VAL A 282 -10.00 13.32 1.06
C VAL A 282 -10.00 12.66 -0.32
N GLN A 283 -10.05 13.45 -1.38
CA GLN A 283 -10.12 12.97 -2.75
C GLN A 283 -8.81 13.14 -3.51
N PHE A 284 -7.97 14.08 -3.08
CA PHE A 284 -6.69 14.40 -3.70
C PHE A 284 -5.55 14.12 -2.73
N LEU A 285 -4.67 13.20 -3.11
CA LEU A 285 -3.49 12.84 -2.34
C LEU A 285 -2.25 13.38 -3.05
N VAL A 286 -1.52 14.31 -2.44
CA VAL A 286 -0.23 14.80 -2.96
C VAL A 286 0.88 13.96 -2.32
N ALA A 287 1.63 13.21 -3.13
CA ALA A 287 2.53 12.18 -2.59
C ALA A 287 3.88 12.10 -3.28
N THR A 288 4.89 11.61 -2.56
CA THR A 288 6.14 11.12 -3.17
C THR A 288 6.01 9.65 -3.58
N ASP A 289 6.85 9.23 -4.53
CA ASP A 289 6.89 7.83 -4.99
C ASP A 289 7.05 6.84 -3.85
N LEU A 290 8.03 7.11 -2.98
CA LEU A 290 8.35 6.22 -1.87
C LEU A 290 7.15 6.02 -0.93
N ALA A 291 6.43 7.08 -0.62
CA ALA A 291 5.29 7.01 0.26
C ALA A 291 4.08 6.33 -0.41
N ALA A 292 3.88 6.55 -1.72
CA ALA A 292 2.76 5.99 -2.48
C ALA A 292 2.98 4.54 -2.94
N ARG A 293 4.22 4.01 -2.81
CA ARG A 293 4.55 2.62 -3.13
C ARG A 293 3.89 1.66 -2.16
N GLY A 294 3.46 0.50 -2.66
CA GLY A 294 2.84 -0.53 -1.81
C GLY A 294 1.49 -0.16 -1.20
N LEU A 295 0.91 1.00 -1.54
CA LEU A 295 -0.40 1.37 -1.03
C LEU A 295 -1.50 0.49 -1.65
N ASP A 296 -2.23 -0.20 -0.80
CA ASP A 296 -3.51 -0.80 -1.16
C ASP A 296 -4.59 0.29 -1.12
N ILE A 297 -4.62 1.11 -2.15
CA ILE A 297 -5.70 2.09 -2.36
C ILE A 297 -6.58 1.54 -3.46
N PRO A 298 -7.84 1.17 -3.15
CA PRO A 298 -8.75 0.70 -4.18
C PRO A 298 -9.10 1.84 -5.15
N GLU A 299 -9.12 1.52 -6.44
CA GLU A 299 -9.69 2.34 -7.52
C GLU A 299 -9.28 3.81 -7.56
N ILE A 300 -7.98 4.08 -7.71
CA ILE A 300 -7.53 5.41 -8.08
C ILE A 300 -7.91 5.64 -9.54
N LYS A 301 -8.72 6.66 -9.79
CA LYS A 301 -9.19 6.98 -11.13
C LYS A 301 -8.15 7.79 -11.92
N HIS A 302 -7.43 8.67 -11.25
CA HIS A 302 -6.50 9.58 -11.89
C HIS A 302 -5.14 9.62 -11.22
N VAL A 303 -4.09 9.61 -12.02
CA VAL A 303 -2.71 9.88 -11.63
C VAL A 303 -2.25 11.16 -12.30
N ILE A 304 -1.68 12.10 -11.54
CA ILE A 304 -1.10 13.31 -12.07
C ILE A 304 0.40 13.30 -11.78
N HIS A 305 1.20 13.35 -12.82
CA HIS A 305 2.64 13.58 -12.71
C HIS A 305 2.90 15.08 -12.65
N TYR A 306 2.79 15.69 -11.45
CA TYR A 306 3.13 17.10 -11.23
C TYR A 306 4.62 17.35 -11.44
N HIS A 307 5.48 16.43 -10.99
CA HIS A 307 6.83 16.27 -11.44
C HIS A 307 6.95 14.93 -12.17
N LEU A 308 7.52 14.96 -13.38
CA LEU A 308 7.75 13.75 -14.12
C LEU A 308 8.79 12.86 -13.39
N PRO A 309 8.63 11.54 -13.39
CA PRO A 309 9.60 10.64 -12.81
C PRO A 309 10.89 10.59 -13.64
N SER A 310 12.01 10.28 -12.99
CA SER A 310 13.33 10.25 -13.64
C SER A 310 13.54 9.01 -14.51
N THR A 311 12.80 7.93 -14.25
CA THR A 311 12.96 6.63 -14.91
C THR A 311 11.64 6.07 -15.42
N GLN A 312 11.72 5.22 -16.45
CA GLN A 312 10.58 4.48 -16.95
C GLN A 312 9.95 3.58 -15.88
N ALA A 313 10.77 2.96 -15.03
CA ALA A 313 10.30 2.12 -13.94
C ALA A 313 9.40 2.89 -12.96
N GLU A 314 9.82 4.09 -12.55
CA GLU A 314 8.99 4.97 -11.70
C GLU A 314 7.70 5.37 -12.39
N PHE A 315 7.76 5.69 -13.69
CA PHE A 315 6.60 6.02 -14.50
C PHE A 315 5.57 4.88 -14.51
N THR A 316 6.03 3.67 -14.80
CA THR A 316 5.18 2.46 -14.79
C THR A 316 4.58 2.21 -13.40
N HIS A 317 5.36 2.39 -12.33
CA HIS A 317 4.87 2.20 -10.96
C HIS A 317 3.83 3.23 -10.53
N ARG A 318 3.97 4.50 -10.93
CA ARG A 318 2.97 5.54 -10.66
C ARG A 318 1.67 5.22 -11.38
N ASN A 319 1.76 4.88 -12.67
CA ASN A 319 0.60 4.53 -13.49
C ASN A 319 -0.09 3.25 -13.01
N GLY A 320 0.66 2.28 -12.48
CA GLY A 320 0.11 1.08 -11.85
C GLY A 320 -0.72 1.35 -10.56
N ARG A 321 -0.93 2.60 -10.17
CA ARG A 321 -1.90 2.99 -9.13
C ARG A 321 -3.30 3.17 -9.71
N THR A 322 -3.41 3.43 -11.00
CA THR A 322 -4.67 3.48 -11.76
C THR A 322 -4.70 2.38 -12.81
N ALA A 323 -5.82 2.19 -13.50
CA ALA A 323 -5.98 1.17 -14.56
C ALA A 323 -5.52 -0.25 -14.14
N ARG A 324 -5.85 -0.68 -12.92
CA ARG A 324 -5.60 -2.06 -12.47
C ARG A 324 -6.61 -2.99 -13.12
N MET A 325 -6.22 -4.26 -13.35
CA MET A 325 -7.00 -5.35 -13.94
C MET A 325 -8.47 -5.01 -14.21
N HIS A 326 -8.84 -4.87 -15.49
CA HIS A 326 -10.20 -4.52 -15.98
C HIS A 326 -10.73 -3.11 -15.66
N ALA A 327 -9.95 -2.23 -15.04
CA ALA A 327 -10.35 -0.85 -14.75
C ALA A 327 -9.72 0.14 -15.74
N SER A 328 -10.50 1.08 -16.29
CA SER A 328 -9.97 2.23 -17.03
C SER A 328 -9.47 3.28 -16.05
N GLY A 329 -8.33 3.90 -16.36
CA GLY A 329 -7.76 4.98 -15.57
C GLY A 329 -7.10 6.04 -16.47
N SER A 330 -6.95 7.25 -15.93
CA SER A 330 -6.27 8.32 -16.66
C SER A 330 -5.01 8.77 -15.95
N ALA A 331 -3.95 8.99 -16.71
CA ALA A 331 -2.73 9.60 -16.21
C ALA A 331 -2.45 10.91 -16.96
N TYR A 332 -2.04 11.93 -16.22
CA TYR A 332 -1.81 13.27 -16.76
C TYR A 332 -0.34 13.65 -16.56
N LEU A 333 0.31 14.04 -17.65
CA LEU A 333 1.66 14.60 -17.66
C LEU A 333 1.53 16.11 -17.54
N LEU A 334 1.81 16.71 -16.39
CA LEU A 334 1.75 18.15 -16.21
C LEU A 334 3.13 18.77 -16.42
N MET A 335 3.35 19.37 -17.58
CA MET A 335 4.65 19.89 -18.03
C MET A 335 4.61 21.38 -18.29
N HIS A 336 5.73 22.05 -18.08
CA HIS A 336 5.97 23.38 -18.64
C HIS A 336 6.29 23.26 -20.13
N GLN A 337 5.95 24.26 -20.92
CA GLN A 337 6.13 24.22 -22.38
C GLN A 337 7.60 24.01 -22.82
N GLU A 338 8.57 24.51 -22.03
CA GLU A 338 10.01 24.34 -22.30
C GLU A 338 10.62 23.11 -21.63
N GLU A 339 9.83 22.33 -20.88
CA GLU A 339 10.32 21.12 -20.19
C GLU A 339 10.52 20.00 -21.23
N PRO A 340 11.71 19.36 -21.28
CA PRO A 340 11.97 18.32 -22.26
C PRO A 340 11.14 17.07 -21.98
N MET A 341 10.61 16.46 -23.04
CA MET A 341 9.92 15.19 -22.93
C MET A 341 10.90 14.10 -22.45
N PRO A 342 10.54 13.30 -21.44
CA PRO A 342 11.39 12.21 -20.98
C PRO A 342 11.67 11.18 -22.07
N TYR A 343 12.87 10.61 -22.08
CA TYR A 343 13.32 9.63 -23.07
C TYR A 343 12.48 8.36 -23.19
N TYR A 344 11.73 8.02 -22.12
CA TYR A 344 10.88 6.85 -22.08
C TYR A 344 9.46 7.10 -22.64
N LEU A 345 9.11 8.37 -22.97
CA LEU A 345 7.86 8.73 -23.65
C LEU A 345 8.19 8.97 -25.13
N ARG A 346 7.90 7.96 -25.95
CA ARG A 346 8.19 8.01 -27.40
C ARG A 346 7.05 8.47 -28.27
N GLU A 347 5.85 8.60 -27.68
CA GLU A 347 4.65 8.99 -28.38
C GLU A 347 4.56 10.52 -28.51
N SER A 348 3.97 10.99 -29.60
CA SER A 348 3.59 12.40 -29.73
C SER A 348 2.24 12.61 -29.06
N PHE A 349 2.19 13.54 -28.10
CA PHE A 349 0.96 13.87 -27.39
C PHE A 349 0.33 15.16 -27.95
N VAL A 350 -0.96 15.12 -28.19
CA VAL A 350 -1.75 16.33 -28.39
C VAL A 350 -2.11 16.85 -26.99
N PRO A 351 -1.75 18.10 -26.65
CA PRO A 351 -2.07 18.65 -25.33
C PRO A 351 -3.58 18.71 -25.08
N LEU A 352 -3.97 18.29 -23.88
CA LEU A 352 -5.36 18.41 -23.42
C LEU A 352 -5.72 19.89 -23.25
N GLU A 353 -6.71 20.33 -23.97
CA GLU A 353 -7.29 21.66 -23.80
C GLU A 353 -8.31 21.65 -22.67
N LEU A 354 -8.02 22.38 -21.60
CA LEU A 354 -8.95 22.51 -20.48
C LEU A 354 -9.95 23.65 -20.79
N PRO A 355 -11.25 23.45 -20.50
CA PRO A 355 -12.26 24.49 -20.67
C PRO A 355 -11.93 25.78 -19.90
N ALA A 356 -12.23 26.93 -20.47
CA ALA A 356 -11.94 28.24 -19.86
C ALA A 356 -12.71 28.49 -18.55
N LYS A 357 -13.88 27.89 -18.39
CA LYS A 357 -14.71 28.01 -17.19
C LYS A 357 -14.88 26.65 -16.53
N LEU A 358 -14.20 26.46 -15.42
CA LEU A 358 -14.26 25.24 -14.60
C LEU A 358 -14.83 25.58 -13.23
N LYS A 359 -15.59 24.65 -12.66
CA LYS A 359 -16.09 24.76 -11.27
C LYS A 359 -15.13 24.01 -10.35
N PRO A 360 -14.85 24.54 -9.15
CA PRO A 360 -14.08 23.80 -8.17
C PRO A 360 -14.71 22.44 -7.87
N PRO A 361 -13.90 21.41 -7.53
CA PRO A 361 -14.41 20.13 -7.07
C PRO A 361 -15.36 20.32 -5.88
N LYS A 362 -16.44 19.54 -5.82
CA LYS A 362 -17.35 19.59 -4.68
C LYS A 362 -16.63 19.11 -3.42
N PRO A 363 -16.95 19.63 -2.24
CA PRO A 363 -16.42 19.12 -0.99
C PRO A 363 -16.70 17.60 -0.82
N ALA A 364 -15.78 16.89 -0.19
CA ALA A 364 -15.98 15.49 0.14
C ALA A 364 -17.29 15.27 0.92
N ILE A 365 -17.98 14.19 0.56
CA ILE A 365 -19.28 13.81 1.18
C ILE A 365 -19.07 13.36 2.63
N PHE A 366 -17.98 12.67 2.88
CA PHE A 366 -17.62 12.13 4.19
C PHE A 366 -16.56 12.97 4.90
N ALA A 367 -16.54 12.86 6.21
CA ALA A 367 -15.43 13.28 7.06
C ALA A 367 -15.10 12.14 8.02
N THR A 368 -13.83 12.01 8.38
CA THR A 368 -13.35 10.93 9.23
C THR A 368 -13.45 11.30 10.70
N ILE A 369 -14.13 10.50 11.48
CA ILE A 369 -14.15 10.57 12.94
C ILE A 369 -13.08 9.65 13.49
N TYR A 370 -12.24 10.17 14.38
CA TYR A 370 -11.25 9.45 15.15
C TYR A 370 -11.79 9.07 16.53
N ILE A 371 -11.52 7.84 16.97
CA ILE A 371 -11.82 7.31 18.30
C ILE A 371 -10.52 6.78 18.89
N ASN A 372 -10.13 7.24 20.09
CA ASN A 372 -8.93 6.75 20.79
C ASN A 372 -9.18 5.40 21.51
N GLY A 373 -9.80 4.46 20.82
CA GLY A 373 -10.06 3.11 21.27
C GLY A 373 -10.06 2.13 20.11
N GLY A 374 -9.55 0.93 20.35
CA GLY A 374 -9.37 -0.09 19.32
C GLY A 374 -9.54 -1.51 19.84
N LYS A 375 -8.95 -2.48 19.13
CA LYS A 375 -9.07 -3.92 19.45
C LYS A 375 -8.53 -4.26 20.82
N LYS A 376 -7.44 -3.60 21.27
CA LYS A 376 -6.84 -3.79 22.60
C LYS A 376 -7.78 -3.33 23.72
N ASP A 377 -8.65 -2.37 23.42
CA ASP A 377 -9.72 -1.92 24.32
C ASP A 377 -11.00 -2.76 24.17
N LYS A 378 -10.92 -3.90 23.48
CA LYS A 378 -12.07 -4.79 23.17
C LYS A 378 -13.18 -4.07 22.38
N LEU A 379 -12.82 -3.01 21.66
CA LEU A 379 -13.73 -2.30 20.77
C LEU A 379 -13.67 -2.94 19.37
N ASN A 380 -14.82 -3.27 18.83
CA ASN A 380 -14.94 -3.85 17.51
C ASN A 380 -15.84 -3.03 16.58
N LYS A 381 -15.91 -3.40 15.32
CA LYS A 381 -16.70 -2.69 14.30
C LYS A 381 -18.19 -2.67 14.64
N VAL A 382 -18.74 -3.74 15.21
CA VAL A 382 -20.16 -3.85 15.55
C VAL A 382 -20.51 -2.91 16.70
N ASP A 383 -19.65 -2.81 17.72
CA ASP A 383 -19.83 -1.88 18.84
C ASP A 383 -19.89 -0.42 18.36
N ILE A 384 -18.99 -0.07 17.44
CA ILE A 384 -18.93 1.29 16.86
C ILE A 384 -20.20 1.56 16.04
N VAL A 385 -20.58 0.65 15.15
CA VAL A 385 -21.82 0.79 14.35
C VAL A 385 -23.02 0.96 15.27
N GLY A 386 -23.19 0.08 16.26
CA GLY A 386 -24.30 0.17 17.22
C GLY A 386 -24.35 1.52 17.94
N PHE A 387 -23.20 1.99 18.43
CA PHE A 387 -23.12 3.28 19.11
C PHE A 387 -23.47 4.46 18.19
N PHE A 388 -22.94 4.48 16.96
CA PHE A 388 -23.16 5.57 16.00
C PHE A 388 -24.62 5.64 15.53
N LEU A 389 -25.26 4.49 15.32
CA LEU A 389 -26.67 4.42 14.89
C LEU A 389 -27.61 4.71 16.05
N GLN A 390 -27.45 4.06 17.21
CA GLN A 390 -28.40 4.13 18.32
C GLN A 390 -28.22 5.39 19.17
N GLN A 391 -26.97 5.63 19.65
CA GLN A 391 -26.67 6.77 20.53
C GLN A 391 -26.36 8.03 19.72
N GLY A 392 -25.62 7.88 18.60
CA GLY A 392 -25.27 8.97 17.71
C GLY A 392 -26.40 9.41 16.77
N LYS A 393 -27.53 8.69 16.74
CA LYS A 393 -28.71 8.97 15.90
C LYS A 393 -28.40 9.16 14.42
N LEU A 394 -27.38 8.45 13.92
CA LEU A 394 -27.06 8.42 12.49
C LEU A 394 -27.87 7.32 11.79
N ALA A 395 -28.20 7.52 10.53
CA ALA A 395 -28.74 6.47 9.67
C ALA A 395 -27.61 5.62 9.08
N LYS A 396 -27.90 4.40 8.63
CA LYS A 396 -26.90 3.51 8.05
C LYS A 396 -26.18 4.13 6.84
N GLU A 397 -26.90 4.87 6.02
CA GLU A 397 -26.40 5.60 4.87
C GLU A 397 -25.53 6.82 5.21
N ASP A 398 -25.52 7.25 6.49
CA ASP A 398 -24.63 8.31 6.97
C ASP A 398 -23.25 7.79 7.36
N LEU A 399 -23.08 6.46 7.42
CA LEU A 399 -21.82 5.80 7.74
C LEU A 399 -21.16 5.23 6.48
N GLY A 400 -19.87 5.50 6.33
CA GLY A 400 -19.02 4.89 5.33
C GLY A 400 -18.08 3.84 5.93
N LEU A 401 -16.82 3.81 5.42
CA LEU A 401 -15.80 2.85 5.86
C LEU A 401 -15.48 3.02 7.35
N ILE A 402 -15.45 1.88 8.06
CA ILE A 402 -15.04 1.80 9.46
C ILE A 402 -13.79 0.94 9.55
N VAL A 403 -12.72 1.50 10.13
CA VAL A 403 -11.42 0.84 10.36
C VAL A 403 -11.17 0.80 11.85
N VAL A 404 -10.99 -0.40 12.41
CA VAL A 404 -10.63 -0.61 13.82
C VAL A 404 -9.21 -1.14 13.88
N LYS A 405 -8.31 -0.37 14.47
CA LYS A 405 -6.91 -0.73 14.74
C LYS A 405 -6.74 -1.18 16.19
N ASP A 406 -5.51 -1.43 16.60
CA ASP A 406 -5.24 -1.95 17.93
C ASP A 406 -5.61 -0.93 19.02
N PHE A 407 -5.23 0.34 18.86
CA PHE A 407 -5.42 1.39 19.87
C PHE A 407 -6.34 2.53 19.44
N ASN A 408 -6.81 2.52 18.19
CA ASN A 408 -7.67 3.57 17.67
C ASN A 408 -8.62 3.05 16.60
N SER A 409 -9.66 3.84 16.31
CA SER A 409 -10.62 3.52 15.27
C SER A 409 -10.97 4.77 14.47
N PHE A 410 -11.36 4.55 13.21
CA PHE A 410 -11.71 5.61 12.28
C PHE A 410 -13.05 5.27 11.61
N VAL A 411 -13.92 6.26 11.52
CA VAL A 411 -15.26 6.10 10.94
C VAL A 411 -15.54 7.22 9.95
N ALA A 412 -15.86 6.88 8.72
CA ALA A 412 -16.38 7.86 7.77
C ALA A 412 -17.85 8.18 8.11
N VAL A 413 -18.13 9.46 8.30
CA VAL A 413 -19.48 9.98 8.59
C VAL A 413 -19.81 11.07 7.59
N LYS A 414 -21.04 11.13 7.07
CA LYS A 414 -21.47 12.24 6.21
C LYS A 414 -21.17 13.59 6.86
N LYS A 415 -20.43 14.43 6.15
CA LYS A 415 -19.88 15.69 6.64
C LYS A 415 -20.93 16.60 7.27
N THR A 416 -22.14 16.62 6.69
CA THR A 416 -23.28 17.40 7.19
C THR A 416 -23.80 16.96 8.55
N LYS A 417 -23.55 15.70 8.93
CA LYS A 417 -24.01 15.12 10.21
C LYS A 417 -22.99 15.27 11.34
N VAL A 418 -21.71 15.50 11.01
CA VAL A 418 -20.61 15.49 11.99
C VAL A 418 -20.79 16.48 13.13
N PRO A 419 -21.16 17.77 12.94
CA PRO A 419 -21.27 18.70 14.05
C PRO A 419 -22.33 18.29 15.09
N ALA A 420 -23.51 17.87 14.64
CA ALA A 420 -24.58 17.42 15.52
C ALA A 420 -24.20 16.09 16.21
N PHE A 421 -23.61 15.17 15.48
CA PHE A 421 -23.13 13.89 16.01
C PHE A 421 -22.09 14.08 17.12
N LEU A 422 -21.03 14.86 16.91
CA LEU A 422 -19.98 15.09 17.90
C LEU A 422 -20.53 15.69 19.19
N LYS A 423 -21.42 16.69 19.08
CA LYS A 423 -22.08 17.30 20.23
C LYS A 423 -22.92 16.30 21.03
N LEU A 424 -23.61 15.41 20.33
CA LEU A 424 -24.47 14.41 20.95
C LEU A 424 -23.70 13.34 21.70
N VAL A 425 -22.56 12.87 21.12
CA VAL A 425 -21.81 11.74 21.69
C VAL A 425 -20.74 12.14 22.71
N GLU A 426 -20.45 13.42 22.86
CA GLU A 426 -19.42 13.93 23.78
C GLU A 426 -19.55 13.41 25.23
N PRO A 427 -20.76 13.39 25.86
CA PRO A 427 -20.95 12.86 27.22
C PRO A 427 -21.06 11.32 27.26
N LEU A 428 -21.17 10.64 26.13
CA LEU A 428 -21.56 9.24 26.08
C LEU A 428 -20.37 8.28 26.20
N LYS A 429 -20.66 7.03 26.53
CA LYS A 429 -19.69 5.95 26.68
C LYS A 429 -19.98 4.83 25.68
N ILE A 430 -18.92 4.24 25.11
CA ILE A 430 -19.04 3.01 24.31
C ILE A 430 -18.69 1.83 25.23
N LYS A 431 -19.62 0.89 25.41
CA LYS A 431 -19.45 -0.29 26.31
C LYS A 431 -18.98 0.11 27.74
N GLY A 432 -19.53 1.19 28.27
CA GLY A 432 -19.18 1.67 29.60
C GLY A 432 -17.88 2.49 29.70
N THR A 433 -17.07 2.56 28.64
CA THR A 433 -15.81 3.32 28.60
C THR A 433 -15.99 4.64 27.85
N LYS A 434 -15.41 5.72 28.39
CA LYS A 434 -15.39 7.01 27.71
C LYS A 434 -14.19 7.11 26.79
N TYR A 435 -14.42 7.30 25.50
CA TYR A 435 -13.41 7.49 24.48
C TYR A 435 -13.37 8.95 24.01
N LYS A 436 -12.22 9.40 23.58
CA LYS A 436 -12.09 10.67 22.84
C LYS A 436 -12.60 10.44 21.43
N ILE A 437 -13.69 11.11 21.06
CA ILE A 437 -14.34 11.03 19.73
C ILE A 437 -14.27 12.42 19.11
N VAL A 438 -13.46 12.57 18.05
CA VAL A 438 -13.20 13.88 17.44
C VAL A 438 -13.10 13.76 15.92
N LEU A 439 -13.21 14.89 15.23
CA LEU A 439 -12.84 14.95 13.80
C LEU A 439 -11.36 14.64 13.64
N ALA A 440 -11.01 13.70 12.77
CA ALA A 440 -9.63 13.44 12.41
C ALA A 440 -9.07 14.64 11.62
N LYS A 441 -7.94 15.17 12.07
CA LYS A 441 -7.28 16.34 11.47
C LYS A 441 -6.48 15.97 10.25
#